data_8ad522dc707e6b7efbde7ec1f97b0011
#
_entry.id   8ad522dc707e6b7efbde7ec1f97b0011
#
_cell.length_a   1.000
_cell.length_b   1.000
_cell.length_c   1.000
_cell.angle_alpha   90.00
_cell.angle_beta   90.00
_cell.angle_gamma   90.00
#
_symmetry.space_group_name_H-M   'P 1'
#
loop_
_entity.id
_entity.type
_entity.pdbx_description
1 polymer ?
#
loop_
_entity_poly.entity_id
_entity_poly.type
_entity_poly.pdbx_seq_one_letter_code
_entity_poly.pdbx_strand_id
1 'polypeptide(L)'
;MPFTLAHGAAALPFRRFRLIFSGLLVGTFAPDFEYFLRLNIHDRFGHSLLGTFVLTLPLALLVLWLFHAFVKFPLARLLPDAIQRRLTSHLHKFHFGGPARFALIVGSILIGIMTHLLWDSFTHPNTWPLRHWAMLGQTIHLPIIGLIPFYKALQHGSTIAGVGIFSAWLVLRYRATKPGSQPLVDAASLAQKITISVVVTTVATAGAVIRAVAVVGIPNDHPSERRFVGVLVVAAIALVWWQLVAYGIFSTFSIRSKNVSSSKWATRQDAGV
;
A
#
# COMPACT_ATOMS: atom_id res chain seq x y z
N MET A 1 -2.86 13.32 9.47
CA MET A 1 -2.45 12.92 8.10
C MET A 1 -3.68 12.69 7.26
N PRO A 2 -3.69 13.07 5.98
CA PRO A 2 -4.57 12.41 5.02
C PRO A 2 -4.32 10.91 5.10
N PHE A 3 -5.34 10.11 4.88
CA PHE A 3 -5.16 8.66 4.88
C PHE A 3 -4.20 8.25 3.74
N THR A 4 -3.17 7.46 4.04
CA THR A 4 -2.08 7.12 3.09
C THR A 4 -2.57 6.75 1.69
N LEU A 5 -3.69 5.99 1.58
CA LEU A 5 -4.25 5.60 0.28
C LEU A 5 -4.80 6.79 -0.54
N ALA A 6 -5.14 7.92 0.09
CA ALA A 6 -5.59 9.11 -0.62
C ALA A 6 -4.49 9.68 -1.52
N HIS A 7 -3.23 9.57 -1.09
CA HIS A 7 -2.07 10.03 -1.88
C HIS A 7 -1.90 9.27 -3.20
N GLY A 8 -2.47 8.05 -3.33
CA GLY A 8 -2.50 7.32 -4.59
C GLY A 8 -3.17 8.10 -5.74
N ALA A 9 -4.10 9.00 -5.43
CA ALA A 9 -4.72 9.88 -6.43
C ALA A 9 -3.70 10.82 -7.08
N ALA A 10 -2.67 11.26 -6.34
CA ALA A 10 -1.62 12.13 -6.87
C ALA A 10 -0.73 11.45 -7.93
N ALA A 11 -0.69 10.12 -7.97
CA ALA A 11 0.02 9.38 -9.02
C ALA A 11 -0.71 9.42 -10.38
N LEU A 12 -2.04 9.62 -10.39
CA LEU A 12 -2.85 9.45 -11.60
C LEU A 12 -2.52 10.42 -12.74
N PRO A 13 -2.27 11.72 -12.53
CA PRO A 13 -1.88 12.63 -13.58
C PRO A 13 -0.57 12.24 -14.26
N PHE A 14 0.36 11.62 -13.53
CA PHE A 14 1.70 11.26 -14.02
C PHE A 14 1.73 9.95 -14.81
N ARG A 15 0.67 9.14 -14.80
CA ARG A 15 0.62 7.86 -15.54
C ARG A 15 0.72 7.99 -17.06
N ARG A 16 0.47 9.18 -17.60
CA ARG A 16 0.62 9.48 -19.03
C ARG A 16 2.07 9.69 -19.46
N PHE A 17 2.97 9.90 -18.49
CA PHE A 17 4.40 10.02 -18.74
C PHE A 17 5.05 8.63 -18.79
N ARG A 18 6.27 8.55 -19.33
CA ARG A 18 7.04 7.30 -19.41
C ARG A 18 7.64 6.87 -18.05
N LEU A 19 6.85 6.96 -16.98
CA LEU A 19 7.24 6.59 -15.62
C LEU A 19 6.82 5.14 -15.30
N ILE A 20 7.49 4.53 -14.35
CA ILE A 20 7.10 3.22 -13.81
C ILE A 20 5.98 3.43 -12.80
N PHE A 21 4.73 3.18 -13.21
CA PHE A 21 3.54 3.51 -12.42
C PHE A 21 3.53 2.83 -11.03
N SER A 22 4.00 1.57 -10.91
CA SER A 22 4.11 0.92 -9.59
C SER A 22 5.14 1.59 -8.69
N GLY A 23 6.27 2.07 -9.25
CA GLY A 23 7.25 2.86 -8.51
C GLY A 23 6.68 4.21 -8.07
N LEU A 24 5.99 4.91 -8.96
CA LEU A 24 5.31 6.17 -8.67
C LEU A 24 4.28 5.99 -7.53
N LEU A 25 3.43 4.95 -7.63
CA LEU A 25 2.40 4.67 -6.62
C LEU A 25 3.01 4.31 -5.26
N VAL A 26 4.04 3.45 -5.23
CA VAL A 26 4.76 3.13 -3.99
C VAL A 26 5.39 4.39 -3.40
N GLY A 27 5.95 5.27 -4.24
CA GLY A 27 6.50 6.56 -3.82
C GLY A 27 5.48 7.47 -3.15
N THR A 28 4.21 7.49 -3.64
CA THR A 28 3.14 8.29 -2.99
C THR A 28 2.74 7.77 -1.61
N PHE A 29 3.11 6.55 -1.24
CA PHE A 29 2.83 5.97 0.08
C PHE A 29 4.07 5.93 0.98
N ALA A 30 5.25 6.02 0.39
CA ALA A 30 6.51 5.72 1.06
C ALA A 30 6.85 6.60 2.28
N PRO A 31 6.56 7.92 2.33
CA PRO A 31 6.81 8.71 3.53
C PRO A 31 6.12 8.15 4.78
N ASP A 32 4.95 7.52 4.61
CA ASP A 32 4.18 6.90 5.69
C ASP A 32 4.69 5.51 6.10
N PHE A 33 5.62 4.91 5.36
CA PHE A 33 6.09 3.54 5.66
C PHE A 33 6.79 3.45 7.03
N GLU A 34 7.35 4.53 7.52
CA GLU A 34 7.92 4.57 8.88
C GLU A 34 6.87 4.28 9.95
N TYR A 35 5.62 4.74 9.78
CA TYR A 35 4.52 4.41 10.70
C TYR A 35 4.24 2.91 10.73
N PHE A 36 4.23 2.26 9.56
CA PHE A 36 3.97 0.84 9.44
C PHE A 36 5.11 -0.02 9.99
N LEU A 37 6.37 0.45 9.89
CA LEU A 37 7.51 -0.22 10.52
C LEU A 37 7.48 -0.11 12.05
N ARG A 38 7.07 1.05 12.56
CA ARG A 38 7.00 1.31 14.01
C ARG A 38 5.72 0.81 14.65
N LEU A 39 4.73 0.44 13.84
CA LEU A 39 3.35 0.17 14.30
C LEU A 39 2.84 1.31 15.20
N ASN A 40 3.06 2.56 14.78
CA ASN A 40 2.74 3.76 15.54
C ASN A 40 2.55 4.95 14.59
N ILE A 41 1.82 5.99 15.05
CA ILE A 41 1.51 7.21 14.28
C ILE A 41 2.60 8.29 14.37
N HIS A 42 3.75 8.01 14.96
CA HIS A 42 4.87 8.93 15.07
C HIS A 42 5.97 8.56 14.08
N ASP A 43 6.36 9.52 13.25
CA ASP A 43 7.55 9.47 12.42
C ASP A 43 8.71 10.27 13.06
N ARG A 44 9.91 10.01 12.57
CA ARG A 44 11.12 10.79 12.92
C ARG A 44 11.82 11.29 11.68
N PHE A 45 11.81 10.50 10.60
CA PHE A 45 12.62 10.74 9.40
C PHE A 45 11.80 10.74 8.11
N GLY A 46 10.67 10.00 8.04
CA GLY A 46 9.95 9.75 6.79
C GLY A 46 9.55 10.99 6.00
N HIS A 47 9.25 12.09 6.69
CA HIS A 47 8.85 13.37 6.08
C HIS A 47 9.98 14.41 6.01
N SER A 48 11.25 14.03 6.23
CA SER A 48 12.40 14.91 6.12
C SER A 48 13.17 14.69 4.81
N LEU A 49 13.86 15.73 4.34
CA LEU A 49 14.69 15.61 3.13
C LEU A 49 15.77 14.54 3.28
N LEU A 50 16.50 14.52 4.40
CA LEU A 50 17.49 13.49 4.69
C LEU A 50 16.83 12.10 4.76
N GLY A 51 15.72 12.00 5.47
CA GLY A 51 14.96 10.75 5.59
C GLY A 51 14.45 10.22 4.26
N THR A 52 14.15 11.10 3.31
CA THR A 52 13.77 10.70 1.94
C THR A 52 14.84 9.81 1.30
N PHE A 53 16.12 10.13 1.41
CA PHE A 53 17.20 9.35 0.79
C PHE A 53 17.71 8.21 1.67
N VAL A 54 17.73 8.37 3.00
CA VAL A 54 18.31 7.38 3.91
C VAL A 54 17.30 6.29 4.30
N LEU A 55 16.03 6.63 4.39
CA LEU A 55 14.98 5.68 4.84
C LEU A 55 13.91 5.44 3.78
N THR A 56 13.24 6.52 3.31
CA THR A 56 12.01 6.40 2.53
C THR A 56 12.24 5.78 1.17
N LEU A 57 13.25 6.24 0.42
CA LEU A 57 13.59 5.68 -0.90
C LEU A 57 14.09 4.22 -0.83
N PRO A 58 15.04 3.83 0.05
CA PRO A 58 15.43 2.44 0.23
C PRO A 58 14.25 1.55 0.62
N LEU A 59 13.40 2.00 1.52
CA LEU A 59 12.22 1.25 1.94
C LEU A 59 11.19 1.12 0.82
N ALA A 60 10.98 2.17 0.02
CA ALA A 60 10.12 2.12 -1.15
C ALA A 60 10.62 1.10 -2.19
N LEU A 61 11.92 1.05 -2.44
CA LEU A 61 12.52 0.05 -3.32
C LEU A 61 12.34 -1.38 -2.78
N LEU A 62 12.51 -1.57 -1.48
CA LEU A 62 12.29 -2.85 -0.81
C LEU A 62 10.81 -3.28 -0.91
N VAL A 63 9.87 -2.39 -0.60
CA VAL A 63 8.42 -2.66 -0.70
C VAL A 63 8.02 -2.97 -2.13
N LEU A 64 8.53 -2.22 -3.11
CA LEU A 64 8.30 -2.48 -4.53
C LEU A 64 8.80 -3.87 -4.93
N TRP A 65 9.99 -4.25 -4.48
CA TRP A 65 10.56 -5.56 -4.73
C TRP A 65 9.74 -6.68 -4.07
N LEU A 66 9.43 -6.57 -2.77
CA LEU A 66 8.61 -7.55 -2.03
C LEU A 66 7.24 -7.74 -2.68
N PHE A 67 6.59 -6.63 -3.09
CA PHE A 67 5.30 -6.69 -3.77
C PHE A 67 5.39 -7.50 -5.06
N HIS A 68 6.35 -7.18 -5.92
CA HIS A 68 6.46 -7.84 -7.22
C HIS A 68 7.01 -9.26 -7.15
N ALA A 69 7.89 -9.54 -6.18
CA ALA A 69 8.49 -10.86 -6.01
C ALA A 69 7.55 -11.86 -5.32
N PHE A 70 6.84 -11.41 -4.28
CA PHE A 70 6.13 -12.34 -3.38
C PHE A 70 4.63 -12.04 -3.22
N VAL A 71 4.17 -10.79 -3.35
CA VAL A 71 2.77 -10.45 -3.01
C VAL A 71 1.86 -10.49 -4.24
N LYS A 72 2.29 -9.92 -5.34
CA LYS A 72 1.47 -9.66 -6.52
C LYS A 72 0.75 -10.91 -7.07
N PHE A 73 1.49 -11.99 -7.31
CA PHE A 73 0.92 -13.23 -7.88
C PHE A 73 0.09 -14.01 -6.87
N PRO A 74 0.58 -14.30 -5.64
CA PRO A 74 -0.22 -14.97 -4.63
C PRO A 74 -1.51 -14.21 -4.27
N LEU A 75 -1.45 -12.88 -4.15
CA LEU A 75 -2.63 -12.05 -3.92
C LEU A 75 -3.65 -12.18 -5.07
N ALA A 76 -3.18 -12.14 -6.32
CA ALA A 76 -4.06 -12.30 -7.48
C ALA A 76 -4.82 -13.63 -7.48
N ARG A 77 -4.20 -14.72 -6.97
CA ARG A 77 -4.84 -16.04 -6.84
C ARG A 77 -5.95 -16.10 -5.79
N LEU A 78 -5.91 -15.22 -4.80
CA LEU A 78 -6.94 -15.11 -3.75
C LEU A 78 -8.16 -14.31 -4.20
N LEU A 79 -8.04 -13.50 -5.24
CA LEU A 79 -9.15 -12.66 -5.71
C LEU A 79 -10.27 -13.50 -6.34
N PRO A 80 -11.52 -12.96 -6.39
CA PRO A 80 -12.61 -13.57 -7.15
C PRO A 80 -12.26 -13.77 -8.63
N ASP A 81 -12.75 -14.82 -9.25
CA ASP A 81 -12.42 -15.22 -10.62
C ASP A 81 -12.72 -14.10 -11.65
N ALA A 82 -13.80 -13.34 -11.43
CA ALA A 82 -14.13 -12.19 -12.28
C ALA A 82 -13.04 -11.12 -12.30
N ILE A 83 -12.34 -10.92 -11.17
CA ILE A 83 -11.21 -9.99 -11.05
C ILE A 83 -9.95 -10.62 -11.65
N GLN A 84 -9.69 -11.91 -11.36
CA GLN A 84 -8.53 -12.62 -11.90
C GLN A 84 -8.48 -12.56 -13.43
N ARG A 85 -9.61 -12.86 -14.11
CA ARG A 85 -9.71 -12.81 -15.57
C ARG A 85 -9.32 -11.44 -16.16
N ARG A 86 -9.55 -10.34 -15.44
CA ARG A 86 -9.16 -8.99 -15.87
C ARG A 86 -7.72 -8.64 -15.53
N LEU A 87 -7.14 -9.29 -14.54
CA LEU A 87 -5.76 -9.02 -14.12
C LEU A 87 -4.73 -9.81 -14.92
N THR A 88 -5.10 -10.93 -15.56
CA THR A 88 -4.16 -11.82 -16.28
C THR A 88 -3.26 -11.06 -17.25
N SER A 89 -3.83 -10.14 -18.02
CA SER A 89 -3.07 -9.31 -18.97
C SER A 89 -2.08 -8.31 -18.31
N HIS A 90 -2.21 -8.08 -17.00
CA HIS A 90 -1.39 -7.13 -16.22
C HIS A 90 -0.41 -7.83 -15.27
N LEU A 91 -0.48 -9.15 -15.15
CA LEU A 91 0.37 -9.95 -14.28
C LEU A 91 1.70 -10.34 -14.97
N HIS A 92 2.45 -9.35 -15.43
CA HIS A 92 3.79 -9.58 -15.99
C HIS A 92 4.85 -9.66 -14.88
N LYS A 93 5.90 -10.45 -15.11
CA LYS A 93 7.08 -10.44 -14.22
C LYS A 93 7.70 -9.05 -14.24
N PHE A 94 7.96 -8.53 -13.06
CA PHE A 94 8.65 -7.26 -12.88
C PHE A 94 10.15 -7.51 -12.73
N HIS A 95 10.94 -6.66 -13.34
CA HIS A 95 12.41 -6.68 -13.18
C HIS A 95 12.91 -5.24 -13.07
N PHE A 96 13.96 -5.04 -12.31
CA PHE A 96 14.59 -3.73 -12.18
C PHE A 96 15.34 -3.32 -13.45
N GLY A 97 15.77 -4.31 -14.25
CA GLY A 97 16.44 -4.08 -15.54
C GLY A 97 17.87 -3.53 -15.38
N GLY A 98 18.39 -2.96 -16.48
CA GLY A 98 19.70 -2.29 -16.47
C GLY A 98 19.64 -0.90 -15.81
N PRO A 99 20.80 -0.17 -15.76
CA PRO A 99 20.94 1.11 -15.04
C PRO A 99 19.90 2.15 -15.45
N ALA A 100 19.58 2.29 -16.73
CA ALA A 100 18.59 3.26 -17.21
C ALA A 100 17.18 2.98 -16.68
N ARG A 101 16.76 1.71 -16.65
CA ARG A 101 15.47 1.31 -16.09
C ARG A 101 15.43 1.48 -14.58
N PHE A 102 16.52 1.14 -13.89
CA PHE A 102 16.65 1.35 -12.45
C PHE A 102 16.55 2.84 -12.10
N ALA A 103 17.26 3.70 -12.83
CA ALA A 103 17.16 5.16 -12.65
C ALA A 103 15.72 5.67 -12.89
N LEU A 104 15.01 5.11 -13.87
CA LEU A 104 13.61 5.44 -14.13
C LEU A 104 12.70 5.01 -12.96
N ILE A 105 12.95 3.84 -12.36
CA ILE A 105 12.21 3.37 -11.17
C ILE A 105 12.46 4.33 -10.00
N VAL A 106 13.72 4.65 -9.72
CA VAL A 106 14.11 5.59 -8.66
C VAL A 106 13.47 6.96 -8.89
N GLY A 107 13.56 7.51 -10.10
CA GLY A 107 12.94 8.78 -10.46
C GLY A 107 11.41 8.76 -10.29
N SER A 108 10.76 7.64 -10.66
CA SER A 108 9.31 7.47 -10.46
C SER A 108 8.94 7.47 -8.97
N ILE A 109 9.72 6.77 -8.13
CA ILE A 109 9.52 6.74 -6.67
C ILE A 109 9.71 8.14 -6.10
N LEU A 110 10.78 8.85 -6.47
CA LEU A 110 11.06 10.20 -5.96
C LEU A 110 9.95 11.19 -6.33
N ILE A 111 9.43 11.13 -7.56
CA ILE A 111 8.27 11.95 -7.96
C ILE A 111 7.06 11.62 -7.08
N GLY A 112 6.80 10.35 -6.81
CA GLY A 112 5.73 9.94 -5.88
C GLY A 112 5.93 10.50 -4.48
N ILE A 113 7.13 10.38 -3.91
CA ILE A 113 7.49 10.96 -2.60
C ILE A 113 7.26 12.48 -2.59
N MET A 114 7.71 13.17 -3.62
CA MET A 114 7.53 14.62 -3.73
C MET A 114 6.06 15.03 -3.77
N THR A 115 5.20 14.30 -4.48
CA THR A 115 3.77 14.59 -4.50
C THR A 115 3.13 14.41 -3.13
N HIS A 116 3.54 13.39 -2.36
CA HIS A 116 3.09 13.18 -0.99
C HIS A 116 3.52 14.34 -0.07
N LEU A 117 4.82 14.62 -0.02
CA LEU A 117 5.36 15.68 0.83
C LEU A 117 4.77 17.06 0.50
N LEU A 118 4.58 17.35 -0.79
CA LEU A 118 3.93 18.57 -1.23
C LEU A 118 2.49 18.65 -0.72
N TRP A 119 1.71 17.58 -0.87
CA TRP A 119 0.33 17.52 -0.39
C TRP A 119 0.26 17.73 1.13
N ASP A 120 1.08 17.01 1.87
CA ASP A 120 1.13 17.09 3.32
C ASP A 120 1.58 18.47 3.83
N SER A 121 2.37 19.18 3.05
CA SER A 121 2.78 20.54 3.42
C SER A 121 1.60 21.53 3.58
N PHE A 122 0.47 21.27 2.92
CA PHE A 122 -0.76 22.09 3.04
C PHE A 122 -1.74 21.60 4.10
N THR A 123 -1.55 20.40 4.62
CA THR A 123 -2.52 19.71 5.49
C THR A 123 -1.96 19.42 6.89
N HIS A 124 -0.69 19.78 7.16
CA HIS A 124 -0.03 19.56 8.45
C HIS A 124 0.39 20.88 9.11
N PRO A 125 0.39 20.90 10.47
CA PRO A 125 0.87 22.08 11.21
C PRO A 125 2.38 22.25 11.05
N ASN A 126 2.87 23.48 11.29
CA ASN A 126 4.30 23.83 11.29
C ASN A 126 5.02 23.69 9.95
N THR A 127 4.30 23.53 8.85
CA THR A 127 4.87 23.48 7.49
C THR A 127 5.14 24.88 6.94
N TRP A 128 5.94 24.99 5.89
CA TRP A 128 6.25 26.25 5.25
C TRP A 128 4.99 27.01 4.76
N PRO A 129 4.01 26.37 4.04
CA PRO A 129 2.79 27.06 3.62
C PRO A 129 1.96 27.60 4.79
N LEU A 130 1.84 26.83 5.89
CA LEU A 130 1.07 27.27 7.05
C LEU A 130 1.71 28.46 7.77
N ARG A 131 3.05 28.57 7.72
CA ARG A 131 3.75 29.72 8.34
C ARG A 131 3.63 31.00 7.51
N HIS A 132 3.48 30.89 6.19
CA HIS A 132 3.50 32.04 5.27
C HIS A 132 2.09 32.42 4.77
N TRP A 133 1.11 31.51 4.79
CA TRP A 133 -0.24 31.75 4.31
C TRP A 133 -1.22 31.69 5.48
N ALA A 134 -1.48 32.85 6.09
CA ALA A 134 -2.31 32.98 7.27
C ALA A 134 -3.70 32.34 7.10
N MET A 135 -4.25 32.32 5.88
CA MET A 135 -5.53 31.70 5.56
C MET A 135 -5.59 30.21 5.94
N LEU A 136 -4.48 29.47 5.79
CA LEU A 136 -4.45 28.04 6.12
C LEU A 136 -4.62 27.77 7.62
N GLY A 137 -4.18 28.71 8.48
CA GLY A 137 -4.31 28.62 9.93
C GLY A 137 -5.66 29.14 10.46
N GLN A 138 -6.45 29.85 9.64
CA GLN A 138 -7.72 30.41 10.08
C GLN A 138 -8.71 29.34 10.50
N THR A 139 -9.44 29.61 11.58
CA THR A 139 -10.55 28.75 12.02
C THR A 139 -11.78 28.99 11.17
N ILE A 140 -12.34 27.93 10.62
CA ILE A 140 -13.58 27.94 9.84
C ILE A 140 -14.64 27.11 10.57
N HIS A 141 -15.90 27.45 10.37
CA HIS A 141 -17.04 26.71 10.89
C HIS A 141 -17.56 25.75 9.82
N LEU A 142 -17.51 24.46 10.08
CA LEU A 142 -18.16 23.43 9.25
C LEU A 142 -19.43 22.96 9.94
N PRO A 143 -20.59 22.86 9.22
CA PRO A 143 -21.89 22.60 9.82
C PRO A 143 -22.00 21.37 10.71
N ILE A 144 -21.22 20.30 10.41
CA ILE A 144 -21.30 19.03 11.14
C ILE A 144 -20.12 18.86 12.12
N ILE A 145 -18.97 19.46 11.81
CA ILE A 145 -17.70 19.24 12.53
C ILE A 145 -17.44 20.33 13.57
N GLY A 146 -18.06 21.51 13.40
CA GLY A 146 -17.84 22.68 14.24
C GLY A 146 -16.63 23.51 13.79
N LEU A 147 -15.98 24.17 14.74
CA LEU A 147 -14.83 25.05 14.49
C LEU A 147 -13.54 24.24 14.35
N ILE A 148 -12.93 24.31 13.18
CA ILE A 148 -11.62 23.65 12.91
C ILE A 148 -10.70 24.58 12.10
N PRO A 149 -9.37 24.45 12.22
CA PRO A 149 -8.43 25.14 11.34
C PRO A 149 -8.63 24.73 9.88
N PHE A 150 -8.47 25.67 8.94
CA PHE A 150 -8.70 25.39 7.51
C PHE A 150 -7.79 24.28 6.96
N TYR A 151 -6.51 24.20 7.37
CA TYR A 151 -5.64 23.10 6.97
C TYR A 151 -6.20 21.74 7.38
N LYS A 152 -6.93 21.64 8.52
CA LYS A 152 -7.61 20.41 8.93
C LYS A 152 -8.82 20.09 8.06
N ALA A 153 -9.57 21.09 7.64
CA ALA A 153 -10.64 20.90 6.66
C ALA A 153 -10.07 20.37 5.33
N LEU A 154 -8.94 20.94 4.87
CA LEU A 154 -8.22 20.44 3.70
C LEU A 154 -7.74 18.99 3.91
N GLN A 155 -7.22 18.65 5.08
CA GLN A 155 -6.79 17.29 5.42
C GLN A 155 -7.93 16.28 5.28
N HIS A 156 -9.09 16.55 5.88
CA HIS A 156 -10.24 15.63 5.81
C HIS A 156 -10.86 15.61 4.41
N GLY A 157 -11.07 16.78 3.81
CA GLY A 157 -11.63 16.89 2.46
C GLY A 157 -10.77 16.21 1.41
N SER A 158 -9.45 16.41 1.48
CA SER A 158 -8.51 15.77 0.56
C SER A 158 -8.40 14.25 0.78
N THR A 159 -8.60 13.77 2.01
CA THR A 159 -8.70 12.31 2.27
C THR A 159 -9.89 11.72 1.53
N ILE A 160 -11.08 12.32 1.68
CA ILE A 160 -12.31 11.85 1.02
C ILE A 160 -12.16 11.94 -0.51
N ALA A 161 -11.72 13.09 -1.01
CA ALA A 161 -11.53 13.31 -2.44
C ALA A 161 -10.47 12.35 -3.03
N GLY A 162 -9.31 12.22 -2.38
CA GLY A 162 -8.22 11.36 -2.85
C GLY A 162 -8.61 9.88 -2.89
N VAL A 163 -9.22 9.37 -1.81
CA VAL A 163 -9.73 7.98 -1.79
C VAL A 163 -10.83 7.80 -2.84
N GLY A 164 -11.75 8.76 -2.96
CA GLY A 164 -12.83 8.72 -3.96
C GLY A 164 -12.31 8.68 -5.39
N ILE A 165 -11.38 9.59 -5.74
CA ILE A 165 -10.75 9.67 -7.07
C ILE A 165 -9.97 8.38 -7.37
N PHE A 166 -9.16 7.90 -6.43
CA PHE A 166 -8.37 6.70 -6.62
C PHE A 166 -9.24 5.44 -6.77
N SER A 167 -10.28 5.30 -5.96
CA SER A 167 -11.26 4.21 -6.05
C SER A 167 -12.06 4.26 -7.35
N ALA A 168 -12.53 5.44 -7.74
CA ALA A 168 -13.24 5.62 -9.02
C ALA A 168 -12.33 5.22 -10.19
N TRP A 169 -11.06 5.63 -10.18
CA TRP A 169 -10.10 5.22 -11.18
C TRP A 169 -9.92 3.70 -11.23
N LEU A 170 -9.79 3.02 -10.09
CA LEU A 170 -9.69 1.56 -10.02
C LEU A 170 -10.91 0.87 -10.64
N VAL A 171 -12.13 1.35 -10.30
CA VAL A 171 -13.39 0.84 -10.84
C VAL A 171 -13.47 1.06 -12.36
N LEU A 172 -13.13 2.25 -12.83
CA LEU A 172 -13.13 2.55 -14.27
C LEU A 172 -12.12 1.68 -15.02
N ARG A 173 -10.91 1.49 -14.47
CA ARG A 173 -9.90 0.58 -15.04
C ARG A 173 -10.37 -0.87 -15.06
N TYR A 174 -10.98 -1.32 -13.97
CA TYR A 174 -11.58 -2.65 -13.91
C TYR A 174 -12.65 -2.85 -15.00
N ARG A 175 -13.56 -1.88 -15.17
CA ARG A 175 -14.62 -1.94 -16.18
C ARG A 175 -14.07 -1.87 -17.63
N ALA A 176 -13.05 -1.06 -17.85
CA ALA A 176 -12.43 -0.91 -19.18
C ALA A 176 -11.55 -2.11 -19.59
N THR A 177 -11.08 -2.92 -18.63
CA THR A 177 -10.25 -4.08 -18.94
C THR A 177 -11.12 -5.26 -19.35
N LYS A 178 -10.96 -5.75 -20.57
CA LYS A 178 -11.66 -6.94 -21.05
C LYS A 178 -11.22 -8.17 -20.26
N PRO A 179 -12.16 -9.02 -19.80
CA PRO A 179 -11.80 -10.26 -19.11
C PRO A 179 -11.12 -11.23 -20.10
N GLY A 180 -10.06 -11.88 -19.64
CA GLY A 180 -9.47 -13.01 -20.34
C GLY A 180 -10.43 -14.23 -20.35
N SER A 181 -10.17 -15.18 -21.24
CA SER A 181 -11.00 -16.38 -21.41
C SER A 181 -11.02 -17.27 -20.17
N GLN A 182 -9.91 -17.31 -19.42
CA GLN A 182 -9.76 -18.16 -18.25
C GLN A 182 -9.21 -17.41 -17.03
N PRO A 183 -9.54 -17.84 -15.79
CA PRO A 183 -8.87 -17.36 -14.58
C PRO A 183 -7.41 -17.84 -14.55
N LEU A 184 -6.68 -17.45 -13.52
CA LEU A 184 -5.30 -17.94 -13.31
C LEU A 184 -5.30 -19.47 -13.14
N VAL A 185 -4.39 -20.16 -13.80
CA VAL A 185 -4.28 -21.63 -13.82
C VAL A 185 -4.23 -22.24 -12.41
N ASP A 186 -3.54 -21.57 -11.48
CA ASP A 186 -3.39 -22.03 -10.09
C ASP A 186 -4.24 -21.19 -9.12
N ALA A 187 -5.47 -20.82 -9.49
CA ALA A 187 -6.34 -20.08 -8.58
C ALA A 187 -6.61 -20.88 -7.29
N ALA A 188 -6.60 -20.20 -6.14
CA ALA A 188 -6.95 -20.82 -4.87
C ALA A 188 -8.40 -21.29 -4.86
N SER A 189 -8.70 -22.41 -4.22
CA SER A 189 -10.09 -22.85 -4.02
C SER A 189 -10.88 -21.86 -3.16
N LEU A 190 -12.20 -21.87 -3.23
CA LEU A 190 -13.05 -21.00 -2.42
C LEU A 190 -12.76 -21.17 -0.92
N ALA A 191 -12.60 -22.40 -0.46
CA ALA A 191 -12.28 -22.70 0.93
C ALA A 191 -10.93 -22.09 1.32
N GLN A 192 -9.90 -22.21 0.48
CA GLN A 192 -8.59 -21.57 0.72
C GLN A 192 -8.69 -20.05 0.75
N LYS A 193 -9.43 -19.43 -0.20
CA LYS A 193 -9.66 -17.98 -0.21
C LYS A 193 -10.30 -17.51 1.10
N ILE A 194 -11.35 -18.18 1.55
CA ILE A 194 -12.05 -17.88 2.79
C ILE A 194 -11.12 -18.06 4.00
N THR A 195 -10.47 -19.21 4.13
CA THR A 195 -9.59 -19.51 5.26
C THR A 195 -8.46 -18.47 5.38
N ILE A 196 -7.76 -18.17 4.28
CA ILE A 196 -6.67 -17.20 4.28
C ILE A 196 -7.20 -15.80 4.65
N SER A 197 -8.35 -15.39 4.08
CA SER A 197 -8.94 -14.09 4.38
C SER A 197 -9.33 -13.98 5.86
N VAL A 198 -9.95 -15.02 6.43
CA VAL A 198 -10.31 -15.07 7.86
C VAL A 198 -9.07 -15.01 8.74
N VAL A 199 -8.05 -15.84 8.47
CA VAL A 199 -6.80 -15.84 9.24
C VAL A 199 -6.13 -14.47 9.20
N VAL A 200 -5.96 -13.90 8.00
CA VAL A 200 -5.32 -12.58 7.82
C VAL A 200 -6.09 -11.50 8.58
N THR A 201 -7.41 -11.47 8.46
CA THR A 201 -8.24 -10.47 9.15
C THR A 201 -8.19 -10.63 10.66
N THR A 202 -8.34 -11.86 11.17
CA THR A 202 -8.34 -12.13 12.61
C THR A 202 -6.99 -11.79 13.25
N VAL A 203 -5.89 -12.25 12.66
CA VAL A 203 -4.53 -11.98 13.18
C VAL A 203 -4.19 -10.48 13.10
N ALA A 204 -4.55 -9.82 12.00
CA ALA A 204 -4.33 -8.38 11.86
C ALA A 204 -5.14 -7.58 12.88
N THR A 205 -6.42 -7.90 13.06
CA THR A 205 -7.30 -7.20 14.01
C THR A 205 -6.83 -7.43 15.46
N ALA A 206 -6.59 -8.69 15.84
CA ALA A 206 -6.13 -9.02 17.19
C ALA A 206 -4.78 -8.35 17.51
N GLY A 207 -3.81 -8.46 16.60
CA GLY A 207 -2.50 -7.83 16.76
C GLY A 207 -2.57 -6.30 16.80
N ALA A 208 -3.43 -5.68 15.99
CA ALA A 208 -3.65 -4.24 16.01
C ALA A 208 -4.26 -3.75 17.32
N VAL A 209 -5.26 -4.47 17.86
CA VAL A 209 -5.85 -4.16 19.16
C VAL A 209 -4.82 -4.30 20.28
N ILE A 210 -4.08 -5.41 20.34
CA ILE A 210 -3.01 -5.63 21.31
C ILE A 210 -1.99 -4.48 21.23
N ARG A 211 -1.58 -4.09 20.01
CA ARG A 211 -0.63 -2.99 19.81
C ARG A 211 -1.19 -1.65 20.27
N ALA A 212 -2.44 -1.34 19.92
CA ALA A 212 -3.08 -0.09 20.32
C ALA A 212 -3.22 0.02 21.86
N VAL A 213 -3.62 -1.06 22.52
CA VAL A 213 -3.66 -1.13 24.00
C VAL A 213 -2.26 -0.98 24.60
N ALA A 214 -1.25 -1.65 24.05
CA ALA A 214 0.13 -1.57 24.56
C ALA A 214 0.75 -0.17 24.42
N VAL A 215 0.38 0.60 23.39
CA VAL A 215 0.97 1.92 23.09
C VAL A 215 0.20 3.07 23.73
N VAL A 216 -1.13 2.95 23.82
CA VAL A 216 -2.01 4.05 24.24
C VAL A 216 -2.68 3.75 25.58
N GLY A 217 -2.87 2.48 25.93
CA GLY A 217 -3.75 2.05 27.00
C GLY A 217 -5.22 1.98 26.57
N ILE A 218 -6.12 1.82 27.52
CA ILE A 218 -7.56 1.92 27.29
C ILE A 218 -7.91 3.42 27.23
N PRO A 219 -8.50 3.91 26.12
CA PRO A 219 -8.82 5.32 25.99
C PRO A 219 -9.82 5.78 27.03
N ASN A 220 -9.62 6.97 27.58
CA ASN A 220 -10.49 7.59 28.59
C ASN A 220 -10.87 9.04 28.25
N ASP A 221 -10.34 9.58 27.14
CA ASP A 221 -10.62 10.90 26.62
C ASP A 221 -10.51 10.95 25.09
N HIS A 222 -11.03 12.00 24.46
CA HIS A 222 -11.00 12.17 22.99
C HIS A 222 -9.59 12.17 22.38
N PRO A 223 -8.56 12.79 22.96
CA PRO A 223 -7.20 12.69 22.44
C PRO A 223 -6.66 11.26 22.42
N SER A 224 -6.87 10.48 23.48
CA SER A 224 -6.43 9.08 23.55
C SER A 224 -7.21 8.18 22.60
N GLU A 225 -8.52 8.41 22.41
CA GLU A 225 -9.34 7.71 21.41
C GLU A 225 -8.79 7.89 20.00
N ARG A 226 -8.49 9.13 19.60
CA ARG A 226 -7.92 9.43 18.28
C ARG A 226 -6.57 8.76 18.07
N ARG A 227 -5.72 8.79 19.11
CA ARG A 227 -4.42 8.13 19.08
C ARG A 227 -4.57 6.62 19.00
N PHE A 228 -5.49 6.04 19.76
CA PHE A 228 -5.79 4.61 19.75
C PHE A 228 -6.23 4.15 18.37
N VAL A 229 -7.21 4.82 17.77
CA VAL A 229 -7.69 4.51 16.41
C VAL A 229 -6.56 4.65 15.39
N GLY A 230 -5.72 5.68 15.49
CA GLY A 230 -4.59 5.87 14.60
C GLY A 230 -3.58 4.71 14.67
N VAL A 231 -3.19 4.30 15.89
CA VAL A 231 -2.27 3.16 16.09
C VAL A 231 -2.90 1.86 15.61
N LEU A 232 -4.20 1.65 15.90
CA LEU A 232 -4.94 0.46 15.46
C LEU A 232 -4.96 0.33 13.95
N VAL A 233 -5.29 1.41 13.22
CA VAL A 233 -5.34 1.39 11.75
C VAL A 233 -3.95 1.14 11.15
N VAL A 234 -2.92 1.84 11.63
CA VAL A 234 -1.53 1.66 11.16
C VAL A 234 -1.06 0.23 11.41
N ALA A 235 -1.28 -0.30 12.62
CA ALA A 235 -0.88 -1.66 12.96
C ALA A 235 -1.63 -2.71 12.13
N ALA A 236 -2.95 -2.53 11.91
CA ALA A 236 -3.74 -3.44 11.09
C ALA A 236 -3.22 -3.51 9.65
N ILE A 237 -2.97 -2.37 9.01
CA ILE A 237 -2.42 -2.30 7.64
C ILE A 237 -1.05 -2.96 7.57
N ALA A 238 -0.16 -2.67 8.52
CA ALA A 238 1.17 -3.26 8.57
C ALA A 238 1.13 -4.78 8.75
N LEU A 239 0.27 -5.28 9.66
CA LEU A 239 0.12 -6.72 9.89
C LEU A 239 -0.48 -7.45 8.70
N VAL A 240 -1.46 -6.86 8.01
CA VAL A 240 -1.97 -7.40 6.73
C VAL A 240 -0.85 -7.49 5.70
N TRP A 241 -0.06 -6.42 5.54
CA TRP A 241 1.06 -6.41 4.59
C TRP A 241 2.07 -7.52 4.88
N TRP A 242 2.52 -7.66 6.12
CA TRP A 242 3.51 -8.68 6.49
C TRP A 242 2.97 -10.11 6.35
N GLN A 243 1.69 -10.33 6.65
CA GLN A 243 1.04 -11.62 6.41
C GLN A 243 0.95 -11.95 4.91
N LEU A 244 0.66 -10.96 4.05
CA LEU A 244 0.65 -11.16 2.60
C LEU A 244 2.06 -11.48 2.06
N VAL A 245 3.09 -10.82 2.59
CA VAL A 245 4.48 -11.14 2.25
C VAL A 245 4.84 -12.56 2.68
N ALA A 246 4.55 -12.93 3.92
CA ALA A 246 4.81 -14.28 4.44
C ALA A 246 4.06 -15.36 3.64
N TYR A 247 2.78 -15.15 3.35
CA TYR A 247 1.99 -16.03 2.50
C TYR A 247 2.57 -16.14 1.10
N GLY A 248 3.00 -15.03 0.52
CA GLY A 248 3.62 -14.99 -0.81
C GLY A 248 4.94 -15.76 -0.88
N ILE A 249 5.79 -15.59 0.12
CA ILE A 249 7.04 -16.35 0.26
C ILE A 249 6.72 -17.85 0.33
N PHE A 250 5.85 -18.26 1.27
CA PHE A 250 5.45 -19.64 1.44
C PHE A 250 4.86 -20.25 0.16
N SER A 251 3.92 -19.56 -0.48
CA SER A 251 3.28 -19.97 -1.73
C SER A 251 4.30 -20.17 -2.86
N THR A 252 5.26 -19.27 -3.00
CA THR A 252 6.29 -19.33 -4.05
C THR A 252 7.20 -20.56 -3.88
N PHE A 253 7.62 -20.86 -2.64
CA PHE A 253 8.47 -22.02 -2.37
C PHE A 253 7.69 -23.34 -2.49
N SER A 254 6.43 -23.40 -2.04
CA SER A 254 5.59 -24.61 -2.14
C SER A 254 5.32 -25.04 -3.58
N ILE A 255 5.11 -24.07 -4.48
CA ILE A 255 4.90 -24.37 -5.91
C ILE A 255 6.19 -24.86 -6.54
N ARG A 256 7.32 -24.28 -6.19
CA ARG A 256 8.64 -24.66 -6.74
C ARG A 256 9.02 -26.10 -6.33
N SER A 257 8.71 -26.49 -5.10
CA SER A 257 8.96 -27.86 -4.62
C SER A 257 8.10 -28.91 -5.35
N LYS A 258 6.82 -28.62 -5.62
CA LYS A 258 5.93 -29.50 -6.38
C LYS A 258 6.42 -29.72 -7.82
N ASN A 259 6.87 -28.66 -8.50
CA ASN A 259 7.38 -28.75 -9.87
C ASN A 259 8.69 -29.54 -9.96
N VAL A 260 9.58 -29.43 -8.95
CA VAL A 260 10.81 -30.21 -8.90
C VAL A 260 10.52 -31.70 -8.61
N SER A 261 9.55 -32.00 -7.76
CA SER A 261 9.16 -33.39 -7.51
C SER A 261 8.51 -34.04 -8.73
N SER A 262 7.62 -33.33 -9.42
CA SER A 262 7.00 -33.86 -10.64
C SER A 262 8.00 -34.11 -11.78
N SER A 263 8.98 -33.25 -11.97
CA SER A 263 10.04 -33.45 -12.97
C SER A 263 10.95 -34.66 -12.65
N LYS A 264 11.22 -34.89 -11.35
CA LYS A 264 11.99 -36.06 -10.92
C LYS A 264 11.23 -37.38 -11.09
N TRP A 265 9.91 -37.37 -10.99
CA TRP A 265 9.08 -38.55 -11.24
C TRP A 265 8.99 -38.85 -12.74
N ALA A 266 8.86 -37.84 -13.60
CA ALA A 266 8.84 -38.01 -15.05
C ALA A 266 10.17 -38.60 -15.57
N THR A 267 11.31 -38.09 -15.12
CA THR A 267 12.66 -38.63 -15.50
C THR A 267 12.92 -40.02 -14.96
N ARG A 268 12.27 -40.48 -13.87
CA ARG A 268 12.38 -41.86 -13.38
C ARG A 268 11.50 -42.84 -14.16
N GLN A 269 10.38 -42.42 -14.71
CA GLN A 269 9.54 -43.26 -15.58
C GLN A 269 10.19 -43.47 -16.94
N ASP A 270 10.88 -42.44 -17.48
CA ASP A 270 11.62 -42.58 -18.76
C ASP A 270 12.92 -43.35 -18.63
N ALA A 271 13.46 -43.53 -17.42
CA ALA A 271 14.68 -44.29 -17.15
C ALA A 271 14.42 -45.72 -16.65
N GLY A 272 13.19 -46.15 -16.56
CA GLY A 272 12.73 -47.42 -15.98
C GLY A 272 12.09 -48.38 -16.96
N VAL A 273 12.54 -48.35 -18.23
CA VAL A 273 12.25 -49.40 -19.22
C VAL A 273 13.51 -50.16 -19.57
#